data_dbac5fa0ed36ef1ad55efc0e7cb55626
#
_entry.id   dbac5fa0ed36ef1ad55efc0e7cb55626
#
_cell.length_a   1.000
_cell.length_b   1.000
_cell.length_c   1.000
_cell.angle_alpha   90.00
_cell.angle_beta   90.00
_cell.angle_gamma   90.00
#
_symmetry.space_group_name_H-M   'P 1'
#
loop_
_entity.id
_entity.type
_entity.pdbx_description
1 polymer ?
#
loop_
_entity_poly.entity_id
_entity_poly.type
_entity_poly.pdbx_seq_one_letter_code
_entity_poly.pdbx_strand_id
1 'polypeptide(L)'
;EVGAVDYVSKPFSGHELLARVRTHLSLDRLHRENKRLLLNVLPEPIAEKLKNQEGILAERFEDVSVLFTDIVGFTPLSARLSPTELLELLNRIFSEFDELAAARGLEKIKTIGDAYMVAGGLPEPHQDHLADMASLSLQMHRIVSDAFEGLSLRVGLHVGSVIAGVIGRRKFIYDVWGETVNTASRLESHGAPARVHVSDCVYKRLKDRFCFEARGSI
;
A
#
# COMPACT_ATOMS: atom_id res chain seq x y z
N GLU A 1 30.76 9.42 21.48
CA GLU A 1 30.81 9.95 20.11
C GLU A 1 30.11 11.31 20.11
N VAL A 2 30.79 12.37 19.62
CA VAL A 2 30.36 13.77 19.73
C VAL A 2 29.46 14.18 18.55
N GLY A 3 29.06 13.23 17.66
CA GLY A 3 28.22 13.48 16.50
C GLY A 3 28.88 14.34 15.40
N ALA A 4 30.22 14.53 15.45
CA ALA A 4 30.95 15.24 14.42
C ALA A 4 31.14 14.34 13.19
N VAL A 5 30.84 14.84 11.99
CA VAL A 5 30.98 14.12 10.72
C VAL A 5 32.34 14.34 10.04
N ASP A 6 33.09 15.40 10.45
CA ASP A 6 34.43 15.72 9.95
C ASP A 6 35.17 16.63 10.94
N TYR A 7 36.49 16.78 10.77
CA TYR A 7 37.32 17.67 11.55
C TYR A 7 38.27 18.45 10.65
N VAL A 8 38.62 19.66 11.08
CA VAL A 8 39.62 20.51 10.40
C VAL A 8 40.68 20.93 11.39
N SER A 9 41.94 20.62 11.07
CA SER A 9 43.09 21.02 11.91
C SER A 9 43.49 22.49 11.63
N LYS A 10 43.94 23.17 12.67
CA LYS A 10 44.55 24.54 12.50
C LYS A 10 46.01 24.42 12.05
N PRO A 11 46.47 25.31 11.14
CA PRO A 11 45.76 26.40 10.47
C PRO A 11 44.90 25.86 9.30
N PHE A 12 43.69 26.40 9.10
CA PHE A 12 42.81 26.03 7.97
C PHE A 12 42.47 27.29 7.13
N SER A 13 42.22 27.07 5.86
CA SER A 13 41.73 28.11 4.96
C SER A 13 40.20 28.12 4.86
N GLY A 14 39.63 29.30 4.62
CA GLY A 14 38.20 29.43 4.39
C GLY A 14 37.70 28.57 3.18
N HIS A 15 38.57 28.43 2.16
CA HIS A 15 38.26 27.58 0.99
C HIS A 15 38.17 26.09 1.35
N GLU A 16 39.08 25.62 2.19
CA GLU A 16 39.05 24.22 2.63
C GLU A 16 37.80 23.91 3.46
N LEU A 17 37.47 24.80 4.42
CA LEU A 17 36.27 24.67 5.23
C LEU A 17 35.01 24.65 4.37
N LEU A 18 34.88 25.59 3.42
CA LEU A 18 33.73 25.65 2.50
C LEU A 18 33.62 24.43 1.61
N ALA A 19 34.76 23.92 1.11
CA ALA A 19 34.76 22.70 0.29
C ALA A 19 34.25 21.50 1.09
N ARG A 20 34.73 21.28 2.32
CA ARG A 20 34.29 20.20 3.21
C ARG A 20 32.81 20.33 3.56
N VAL A 21 32.34 21.50 3.95
CA VAL A 21 30.93 21.77 4.24
C VAL A 21 30.05 21.48 3.03
N ARG A 22 30.42 21.91 1.84
CA ARG A 22 29.70 21.62 0.58
C ARG A 22 29.63 20.13 0.30
N THR A 23 30.74 19.41 0.50
CA THR A 23 30.77 17.97 0.30
C THR A 23 29.80 17.25 1.22
N HIS A 24 29.81 17.58 2.53
CA HIS A 24 28.90 16.97 3.49
C HIS A 24 27.43 17.33 3.23
N LEU A 25 27.13 18.56 2.87
CA LEU A 25 25.77 18.96 2.49
C LEU A 25 25.28 18.25 1.23
N SER A 26 26.19 18.04 0.25
CA SER A 26 25.85 17.29 -0.98
C SER A 26 25.60 15.81 -0.68
N LEU A 27 26.42 15.19 0.17
CA LEU A 27 26.24 13.80 0.60
C LEU A 27 24.93 13.62 1.36
N ASP A 28 24.62 14.53 2.30
CA ASP A 28 23.36 14.49 3.04
C ASP A 28 22.13 14.64 2.13
N ARG A 29 22.21 15.57 1.16
CA ARG A 29 21.15 15.73 0.15
C ARG A 29 20.96 14.45 -0.68
N LEU A 30 22.03 13.87 -1.19
CA LEU A 30 21.97 12.62 -1.97
C LEU A 30 21.43 11.45 -1.14
N HIS A 31 21.82 11.39 0.14
CA HIS A 31 21.32 10.36 1.05
C HIS A 31 19.81 10.49 1.29
N ARG A 32 19.32 11.71 1.54
CA ARG A 32 17.88 11.97 1.70
C ARG A 32 17.09 11.67 0.43
N GLU A 33 17.62 12.04 -0.74
CA GLU A 33 16.98 11.76 -2.03
C GLU A 33 16.93 10.26 -2.31
N ASN A 34 18.01 9.54 -2.04
CA ASN A 34 18.07 8.09 -2.18
C ASN A 34 17.09 7.39 -1.23
N LYS A 35 17.03 7.83 0.06
CA LYS A 35 16.04 7.31 1.02
C LYS A 35 14.62 7.57 0.52
N ARG A 36 14.31 8.77 0.05
CA ARG A 36 12.99 9.12 -0.48
C ARG A 36 12.58 8.24 -1.68
N LEU A 37 13.49 8.02 -2.63
CA LEU A 37 13.22 7.16 -3.79
C LEU A 37 12.97 5.71 -3.38
N LEU A 38 13.68 5.21 -2.39
CA LEU A 38 13.48 3.85 -1.86
C LEU A 38 12.12 3.71 -1.18
N LEU A 39 11.70 4.73 -0.41
CA LEU A 39 10.40 4.75 0.29
C LEU A 39 9.21 4.92 -0.66
N ASN A 40 9.41 5.32 -1.91
CA ASN A 40 8.36 5.29 -2.94
C ASN A 40 8.06 3.87 -3.45
N VAL A 41 8.90 2.87 -3.10
CA VAL A 41 8.79 1.50 -3.60
C VAL A 41 8.60 0.49 -2.47
N LEU A 42 9.12 0.79 -1.28
CA LEU A 42 9.11 -0.11 -0.12
C LEU A 42 8.64 0.62 1.14
N PRO A 43 7.87 -0.05 2.03
CA PRO A 43 7.59 0.48 3.36
C PRO A 43 8.88 0.75 4.15
N GLU A 44 8.89 1.79 4.99
CA GLU A 44 10.11 2.22 5.71
C GLU A 44 10.75 1.10 6.54
N PRO A 45 10.00 0.28 7.35
CA PRO A 45 10.58 -0.81 8.10
C PRO A 45 11.24 -1.87 7.22
N ILE A 46 10.69 -2.10 6.03
CA ILE A 46 11.21 -3.06 5.05
C ILE A 46 12.47 -2.51 4.37
N ALA A 47 12.47 -1.23 4.02
CA ALA A 47 13.64 -0.56 3.45
C ALA A 47 14.84 -0.55 4.42
N GLU A 48 14.60 -0.39 5.72
CA GLU A 48 15.64 -0.46 6.75
C GLU A 48 16.15 -1.90 6.97
N LYS A 49 15.26 -2.89 7.01
CA LYS A 49 15.66 -4.31 7.05
C LYS A 49 16.53 -4.67 5.84
N LEU A 50 16.16 -4.21 4.64
CA LEU A 50 16.90 -4.51 3.40
C LEU A 50 18.30 -3.90 3.37
N LYS A 51 18.52 -2.74 4.02
CA LYS A 51 19.86 -2.13 4.15
C LYS A 51 20.78 -2.91 5.07
N ASN A 52 20.23 -3.58 6.06
CA ASN A 52 20.98 -4.24 7.14
C ASN A 52 21.08 -5.75 6.99
N GLN A 53 20.35 -6.35 6.05
CA GLN A 53 20.33 -7.81 5.82
C GLN A 53 20.62 -8.14 4.36
N GLU A 54 21.61 -9.03 4.15
CA GLU A 54 21.77 -9.71 2.86
C GLU A 54 20.90 -10.97 2.86
N GLY A 55 20.01 -11.13 1.87
CA GLY A 55 19.22 -12.33 1.68
C GLY A 55 17.74 -12.09 1.41
N ILE A 56 16.95 -13.17 1.49
CA ILE A 56 15.50 -13.14 1.27
C ILE A 56 14.84 -12.55 2.52
N LEU A 57 14.08 -11.48 2.32
CA LEU A 57 13.28 -10.87 3.37
C LEU A 57 11.85 -11.43 3.25
N ALA A 58 11.50 -12.38 4.15
CA ALA A 58 10.17 -12.96 4.23
C ALA A 58 9.78 -13.13 5.70
N GLU A 59 8.56 -12.73 6.04
CA GLU A 59 8.04 -12.77 7.40
C GLU A 59 6.59 -13.25 7.39
N ARG A 60 6.19 -14.03 8.39
CA ARG A 60 4.83 -14.50 8.56
C ARG A 60 4.09 -13.60 9.54
N PHE A 61 2.90 -13.17 9.14
CA PHE A 61 1.98 -12.39 9.95
C PHE A 61 0.70 -13.19 10.15
N GLU A 62 0.23 -13.33 11.39
CA GLU A 62 -0.89 -14.22 11.72
C GLU A 62 -2.25 -13.53 11.58
N ASP A 63 -2.32 -12.22 11.75
CA ASP A 63 -3.57 -11.44 11.70
C ASP A 63 -3.41 -10.23 10.75
N VAL A 64 -3.79 -10.43 9.50
CA VAL A 64 -3.70 -9.42 8.42
C VAL A 64 -5.03 -9.34 7.70
N SER A 65 -5.58 -8.14 7.58
CA SER A 65 -6.70 -7.88 6.68
C SER A 65 -6.19 -7.62 5.27
N VAL A 66 -6.81 -8.27 4.28
CA VAL A 66 -6.49 -8.09 2.87
C VAL A 66 -7.76 -7.67 2.13
N LEU A 67 -7.64 -6.59 1.38
CA LEU A 67 -8.70 -6.04 0.54
C LEU A 67 -8.25 -6.03 -0.92
N PHE A 68 -9.14 -6.53 -1.78
CA PHE A 68 -9.08 -6.30 -3.22
C PHE A 68 -10.26 -5.45 -3.63
N THR A 69 -10.04 -4.53 -4.54
CA THR A 69 -11.11 -3.79 -5.22
C THR A 69 -10.83 -3.72 -6.71
N ASP A 70 -11.89 -3.74 -7.51
CA ASP A 70 -11.88 -3.72 -8.98
C ASP A 70 -12.94 -2.74 -9.49
N ILE A 71 -12.65 -2.04 -10.60
CA ILE A 71 -13.57 -1.04 -11.17
C ILE A 71 -14.54 -1.73 -12.11
N VAL A 72 -15.82 -1.75 -11.73
CA VAL A 72 -16.87 -2.38 -12.54
C VAL A 72 -17.07 -1.60 -13.85
N GLY A 73 -17.05 -2.32 -14.96
CA GLY A 73 -17.22 -1.72 -16.30
C GLY A 73 -15.95 -1.06 -16.85
N PHE A 74 -14.78 -1.30 -16.24
CA PHE A 74 -13.52 -0.72 -16.70
C PHE A 74 -13.16 -1.11 -18.14
N THR A 75 -13.29 -2.38 -18.51
CA THR A 75 -12.94 -2.87 -19.85
C THR A 75 -13.65 -2.13 -20.98
N PRO A 76 -14.99 -1.95 -20.98
CA PRO A 76 -15.66 -1.15 -21.99
C PRO A 76 -15.33 0.35 -21.91
N LEU A 77 -14.99 0.87 -20.73
CA LEU A 77 -14.56 2.26 -20.56
C LEU A 77 -13.16 2.47 -21.15
N SER A 78 -12.21 1.60 -20.85
CA SER A 78 -10.84 1.68 -21.36
C SER A 78 -10.76 1.64 -22.89
N ALA A 79 -11.71 0.94 -23.55
CA ALA A 79 -11.77 0.91 -25.01
C ALA A 79 -12.24 2.23 -25.65
N ARG A 80 -12.80 3.16 -24.87
CA ARG A 80 -13.32 4.45 -25.36
C ARG A 80 -12.40 5.63 -25.05
N LEU A 81 -11.52 5.48 -24.09
CA LEU A 81 -10.61 6.53 -23.66
C LEU A 81 -9.28 6.46 -24.44
N SER A 82 -8.64 7.58 -24.63
CA SER A 82 -7.24 7.63 -25.06
C SER A 82 -6.32 7.09 -23.96
N PRO A 83 -5.11 6.63 -24.30
CA PRO A 83 -4.16 6.15 -23.28
C PRO A 83 -3.88 7.15 -22.16
N THR A 84 -3.82 8.44 -22.48
CA THR A 84 -3.58 9.52 -21.52
C THR A 84 -4.77 9.69 -20.57
N GLU A 85 -5.98 9.81 -21.11
CA GLU A 85 -7.21 9.93 -20.30
C GLU A 85 -7.42 8.74 -19.37
N LEU A 86 -7.11 7.52 -19.86
CA LEU A 86 -7.20 6.30 -19.06
C LEU A 86 -6.24 6.33 -17.87
N LEU A 87 -4.97 6.70 -18.11
CA LEU A 87 -3.97 6.80 -17.05
C LEU A 87 -4.28 7.94 -16.06
N GLU A 88 -4.77 9.07 -16.53
CA GLU A 88 -5.22 10.18 -15.67
C GLU A 88 -6.37 9.76 -14.77
N LEU A 89 -7.37 9.04 -15.32
CA LEU A 89 -8.49 8.50 -14.56
C LEU A 89 -8.01 7.54 -13.44
N LEU A 90 -7.22 6.53 -13.79
CA LEU A 90 -6.69 5.57 -12.83
C LEU A 90 -5.81 6.24 -11.78
N ASN A 91 -4.94 7.16 -12.19
CA ASN A 91 -4.07 7.89 -11.28
C ASN A 91 -4.88 8.72 -10.28
N ARG A 92 -5.95 9.38 -10.73
CA ARG A 92 -6.83 10.15 -9.85
C ARG A 92 -7.52 9.25 -8.83
N ILE A 93 -8.11 8.13 -9.26
CA ILE A 93 -8.80 7.18 -8.37
C ILE A 93 -7.81 6.58 -7.36
N PHE A 94 -6.67 6.08 -7.83
CA PHE A 94 -5.72 5.41 -6.96
C PHE A 94 -4.98 6.35 -6.02
N SER A 95 -4.75 7.61 -6.41
CA SER A 95 -4.19 8.61 -5.50
C SER A 95 -5.10 8.91 -4.32
N GLU A 96 -6.41 9.03 -4.55
CA GLU A 96 -7.40 9.16 -3.47
C GLU A 96 -7.41 7.93 -2.55
N PHE A 97 -7.28 6.73 -3.13
CA PHE A 97 -7.19 5.49 -2.33
C PHE A 97 -5.90 5.41 -1.53
N ASP A 98 -4.77 5.84 -2.10
CA ASP A 98 -3.48 5.90 -1.43
C ASP A 98 -3.53 6.82 -0.20
N GLU A 99 -4.13 8.02 -0.33
CA GLU A 99 -4.29 8.97 0.77
C GLU A 99 -5.17 8.40 1.89
N LEU A 100 -6.29 7.75 1.53
CA LEU A 100 -7.19 7.13 2.50
C LEU A 100 -6.57 5.95 3.24
N ALA A 101 -5.80 5.12 2.55
CA ALA A 101 -5.10 3.98 3.13
C ALA A 101 -4.00 4.45 4.08
N ALA A 102 -3.16 5.40 3.63
CA ALA A 102 -2.08 5.98 4.43
C ALA A 102 -2.61 6.67 5.71
N ALA A 103 -3.71 7.42 5.62
CA ALA A 103 -4.33 8.08 6.77
C ALA A 103 -4.82 7.10 7.86
N ARG A 104 -4.96 5.80 7.53
CA ARG A 104 -5.37 4.72 8.44
C ARG A 104 -4.25 3.76 8.82
N GLY A 105 -3.02 4.03 8.41
CA GLY A 105 -1.91 3.10 8.64
C GLY A 105 -2.09 1.75 7.93
N LEU A 106 -2.80 1.75 6.79
CA LEU A 106 -2.96 0.59 5.93
C LEU A 106 -1.96 0.65 4.79
N GLU A 107 -1.39 -0.49 4.44
CA GLU A 107 -0.32 -0.57 3.44
C GLU A 107 -0.90 -0.90 2.05
N LYS A 108 -0.68 -0.02 1.09
CA LYS A 108 -0.91 -0.32 -0.33
C LYS A 108 0.11 -1.36 -0.78
N ILE A 109 -0.33 -2.48 -1.28
CA ILE A 109 0.55 -3.53 -1.78
C ILE A 109 0.87 -3.29 -3.26
N LYS A 110 -0.16 -3.21 -4.10
CA LYS A 110 0.00 -3.02 -5.56
C LYS A 110 -1.31 -2.69 -6.25
N THR A 111 -1.18 -2.28 -7.51
CA THR A 111 -2.29 -2.28 -8.46
C THR A 111 -2.09 -3.40 -9.50
N ILE A 112 -3.17 -4.00 -9.97
CA ILE A 112 -3.18 -5.06 -11.00
C ILE A 112 -4.21 -4.64 -12.05
N GLY A 113 -3.76 -3.89 -13.08
CA GLY A 113 -4.68 -3.27 -14.02
C GLY A 113 -5.53 -2.20 -13.34
N ASP A 114 -6.83 -2.41 -13.30
CA ASP A 114 -7.83 -1.59 -12.60
C ASP A 114 -8.16 -2.10 -11.18
N ALA A 115 -7.51 -3.16 -10.74
CA ALA A 115 -7.63 -3.65 -9.37
C ALA A 115 -6.61 -2.98 -8.43
N TYR A 116 -7.01 -2.77 -7.18
CA TYR A 116 -6.18 -2.17 -6.14
C TYR A 116 -6.16 -3.08 -4.91
N MET A 117 -4.96 -3.36 -4.38
CA MET A 117 -4.75 -4.27 -3.25
C MET A 117 -4.16 -3.53 -2.06
N VAL A 118 -4.78 -3.68 -0.90
CA VAL A 118 -4.37 -3.10 0.39
C VAL A 118 -4.28 -4.20 1.44
N ALA A 119 -3.33 -4.07 2.35
CA ALA A 119 -3.21 -4.91 3.53
C ALA A 119 -3.17 -4.06 4.80
N GLY A 120 -3.65 -4.63 5.91
CA GLY A 120 -3.60 -3.99 7.23
C GLY A 120 -3.11 -4.96 8.28
N GLY A 121 -2.30 -4.47 9.24
CA GLY A 121 -1.64 -5.29 10.26
C GLY A 121 -0.24 -5.72 9.84
N LEU A 122 0.32 -5.10 8.78
CA LEU A 122 1.69 -5.25 8.30
C LEU A 122 2.18 -3.92 7.67
N PRO A 123 3.49 -3.67 7.53
CA PRO A 123 4.59 -4.44 8.10
C PRO A 123 4.69 -4.28 9.62
N GLU A 124 3.92 -3.37 10.20
CA GLU A 124 3.80 -3.17 11.64
C GLU A 124 2.41 -3.59 12.13
N PRO A 125 2.30 -4.19 13.33
CA PRO A 125 1.00 -4.55 13.91
C PRO A 125 0.12 -3.32 14.13
N HIS A 126 -1.15 -3.42 13.73
CA HIS A 126 -2.16 -2.40 13.93
C HIS A 126 -3.43 -3.06 14.48
N GLN A 127 -3.86 -2.70 15.69
CA GLN A 127 -4.95 -3.39 16.38
C GLN A 127 -6.30 -3.35 15.65
N ASP A 128 -6.68 -2.19 15.12
CA ASP A 128 -7.99 -1.98 14.49
C ASP A 128 -7.97 -2.10 12.96
N HIS A 129 -6.88 -2.66 12.39
CA HIS A 129 -6.67 -2.74 10.93
C HIS A 129 -7.89 -3.27 10.16
N LEU A 130 -8.64 -4.23 10.72
CA LEU A 130 -9.78 -4.82 10.04
C LEU A 130 -10.98 -3.86 9.96
N ALA A 131 -11.23 -3.10 11.03
CA ALA A 131 -12.30 -2.11 11.04
C ALA A 131 -11.94 -0.87 10.19
N ASP A 132 -10.67 -0.48 10.20
CA ASP A 132 -10.15 0.57 9.33
C ASP A 132 -10.24 0.15 7.86
N MET A 133 -9.94 -1.11 7.53
CA MET A 133 -10.10 -1.66 6.20
C MET A 133 -11.56 -1.66 5.73
N ALA A 134 -12.50 -2.05 6.60
CA ALA A 134 -13.93 -2.00 6.29
C ALA A 134 -14.40 -0.54 6.07
N SER A 135 -13.94 0.39 6.90
CA SER A 135 -14.23 1.81 6.75
C SER A 135 -13.63 2.41 5.47
N LEU A 136 -12.39 2.03 5.15
CA LEU A 136 -11.72 2.38 3.89
C LEU A 136 -12.56 1.93 2.69
N SER A 137 -12.99 0.66 2.67
CA SER A 137 -13.77 0.10 1.55
C SER A 137 -15.06 0.87 1.28
N LEU A 138 -15.77 1.28 2.34
CA LEU A 138 -16.98 2.11 2.20
C LEU A 138 -16.70 3.51 1.69
N GLN A 139 -15.56 4.09 2.06
CA GLN A 139 -15.16 5.41 1.56
C GLN A 139 -14.69 5.35 0.10
N MET A 140 -13.95 4.30 -0.30
CA MET A 140 -13.61 4.07 -1.70
C MET A 140 -14.86 4.02 -2.59
N HIS A 141 -15.91 3.30 -2.14
CA HIS A 141 -17.19 3.29 -2.86
C HIS A 141 -17.78 4.69 -3.03
N ARG A 142 -17.79 5.52 -1.99
CA ARG A 142 -18.33 6.89 -2.05
C ARG A 142 -17.53 7.76 -3.02
N ILE A 143 -16.21 7.72 -2.93
CA ILE A 143 -15.34 8.49 -3.84
C ILE A 143 -15.62 8.14 -5.29
N VAL A 144 -15.70 6.84 -5.62
CA VAL A 144 -15.93 6.43 -6.99
C VAL A 144 -17.34 6.79 -7.45
N SER A 145 -18.38 6.60 -6.61
CA SER A 145 -19.75 6.94 -6.98
C SER A 145 -19.98 8.44 -7.15
N ASP A 146 -19.32 9.26 -6.32
CA ASP A 146 -19.56 10.71 -6.28
C ASP A 146 -18.73 11.48 -7.32
N ALA A 147 -17.50 11.01 -7.57
CA ALA A 147 -16.55 11.72 -8.45
C ALA A 147 -16.48 11.16 -9.87
N PHE A 148 -17.00 9.94 -10.13
CA PHE A 148 -16.86 9.25 -11.41
C PHE A 148 -18.18 8.62 -11.84
N GLU A 149 -18.98 9.41 -12.57
CA GLU A 149 -20.30 9.00 -13.04
C GLU A 149 -20.26 7.69 -13.84
N GLY A 150 -21.13 6.75 -13.48
CA GLY A 150 -21.23 5.44 -14.14
C GLY A 150 -20.19 4.41 -13.70
N LEU A 151 -19.28 4.76 -12.79
CA LEU A 151 -18.35 3.79 -12.20
C LEU A 151 -18.85 3.29 -10.85
N SER A 152 -18.50 2.04 -10.54
CA SER A 152 -18.71 1.44 -9.24
C SER A 152 -17.55 0.48 -8.94
N LEU A 153 -17.43 0.04 -7.69
CA LEU A 153 -16.41 -0.92 -7.30
C LEU A 153 -17.04 -2.27 -6.94
N ARG A 154 -16.29 -3.34 -7.14
CA ARG A 154 -16.43 -4.57 -6.39
C ARG A 154 -15.32 -4.61 -5.36
N VAL A 155 -15.63 -5.07 -4.16
CA VAL A 155 -14.65 -5.16 -3.08
C VAL A 155 -14.76 -6.50 -2.39
N GLY A 156 -13.63 -7.17 -2.19
CA GLY A 156 -13.47 -8.38 -1.40
C GLY A 156 -12.58 -8.12 -0.20
N LEU A 157 -13.03 -8.49 0.99
CA LEU A 157 -12.30 -8.32 2.25
C LEU A 157 -12.23 -9.63 3.02
N HIS A 158 -11.02 -10.03 3.36
CA HIS A 158 -10.76 -11.20 4.22
C HIS A 158 -9.68 -10.89 5.27
N VAL A 159 -9.60 -11.73 6.29
CA VAL A 159 -8.61 -11.63 7.37
C VAL A 159 -8.06 -13.01 7.71
N GLY A 160 -6.74 -13.08 7.90
CA GLY A 160 -6.05 -14.32 8.25
C GLY A 160 -4.54 -14.19 8.17
N SER A 161 -3.82 -15.31 8.21
CA SER A 161 -2.37 -15.31 8.14
C SER A 161 -1.88 -15.14 6.70
N VAL A 162 -0.75 -14.42 6.56
CA VAL A 162 -0.05 -14.21 5.29
C VAL A 162 1.46 -14.36 5.47
N ILE A 163 2.16 -14.53 4.35
CA ILE A 163 3.60 -14.31 4.27
C ILE A 163 3.78 -13.01 3.51
N ALA A 164 4.53 -12.07 4.06
CA ALA A 164 4.93 -10.84 3.38
C ALA A 164 6.44 -10.81 3.21
N GLY A 165 6.91 -10.19 2.12
CA GLY A 165 8.34 -10.14 1.88
C GLY A 165 8.72 -9.40 0.60
N VAL A 166 10.02 -9.34 0.34
CA VAL A 166 10.58 -8.68 -0.83
C VAL A 166 11.06 -9.71 -1.84
N ILE A 167 10.53 -9.60 -3.06
CA ILE A 167 10.97 -10.40 -4.22
C ILE A 167 11.71 -9.52 -5.23
N GLY A 168 12.67 -10.13 -5.91
CA GLY A 168 13.41 -9.55 -7.02
C GLY A 168 14.86 -9.20 -6.67
N ARG A 169 15.72 -9.14 -7.71
CA ARG A 169 17.13 -8.74 -7.59
C ARG A 169 17.40 -7.35 -8.16
N ARG A 170 16.63 -6.93 -9.15
CA ARG A 170 16.79 -5.64 -9.85
C ARG A 170 15.61 -4.70 -9.63
N LYS A 171 14.40 -5.26 -9.53
CA LYS A 171 13.17 -4.55 -9.18
C LYS A 171 12.63 -5.21 -7.93
N PHE A 172 12.80 -4.57 -6.81
CA PHE A 172 12.24 -5.02 -5.55
C PHE A 172 10.74 -4.78 -5.55
N ILE A 173 9.99 -5.79 -5.15
CA ILE A 173 8.55 -5.71 -4.94
C ILE A 173 8.28 -6.27 -3.54
N TYR A 174 7.71 -5.45 -2.67
CA TYR A 174 7.12 -5.91 -1.43
C TYR A 174 5.73 -6.45 -1.73
N ASP A 175 5.48 -7.69 -1.40
CA ASP A 175 4.22 -8.36 -1.73
C ASP A 175 3.78 -9.31 -0.62
N VAL A 176 2.54 -9.81 -0.71
CA VAL A 176 1.90 -10.69 0.27
C VAL A 176 1.36 -11.94 -0.41
N TRP A 177 1.55 -13.09 0.26
CA TRP A 177 1.13 -14.40 -0.25
C TRP A 177 0.40 -15.19 0.83
N GLY A 178 -0.49 -16.07 0.40
CA GLY A 178 -1.18 -17.02 1.25
C GLY A 178 -2.64 -17.21 0.86
N GLU A 179 -3.31 -18.14 1.54
CA GLU A 179 -4.72 -18.43 1.31
C GLU A 179 -5.62 -17.22 1.60
N THR A 180 -5.23 -16.40 2.57
CA THR A 180 -5.90 -15.13 2.91
C THR A 180 -6.00 -14.20 1.71
N VAL A 181 -4.91 -14.08 0.94
CA VAL A 181 -4.86 -13.25 -0.29
C VAL A 181 -5.78 -13.83 -1.36
N ASN A 182 -5.72 -15.14 -1.58
CA ASN A 182 -6.55 -15.83 -2.56
C ASN A 182 -8.04 -15.72 -2.22
N THR A 183 -8.39 -15.86 -0.93
CA THR A 183 -9.77 -15.72 -0.45
C THR A 183 -10.30 -14.31 -0.65
N ALA A 184 -9.52 -13.27 -0.31
CA ALA A 184 -9.90 -11.88 -0.54
C ALA A 184 -10.15 -11.59 -2.04
N SER A 185 -9.26 -12.08 -2.91
CA SER A 185 -9.40 -11.95 -4.36
C SER A 185 -10.66 -12.67 -4.89
N ARG A 186 -10.98 -13.89 -4.41
CA ARG A 186 -12.20 -14.59 -4.78
C ARG A 186 -13.46 -13.87 -4.32
N LEU A 187 -13.45 -13.32 -3.11
CA LEU A 187 -14.56 -12.52 -2.59
C LEU A 187 -14.81 -11.29 -3.47
N GLU A 188 -13.76 -10.63 -3.96
CA GLU A 188 -13.88 -9.53 -4.91
C GLU A 188 -14.49 -10.04 -6.22
N SER A 189 -13.90 -11.04 -6.87
CA SER A 189 -14.30 -11.50 -8.20
C SER A 189 -15.74 -12.03 -8.25
N HIS A 190 -16.23 -12.60 -7.15
CA HIS A 190 -17.63 -13.04 -6.99
C HIS A 190 -18.51 -11.99 -6.32
N GLY A 191 -17.96 -10.78 -6.06
CA GLY A 191 -18.64 -9.66 -5.43
C GLY A 191 -19.74 -9.07 -6.32
N ALA A 192 -20.72 -8.40 -5.72
CA ALA A 192 -21.68 -7.59 -6.44
C ALA A 192 -21.15 -6.17 -6.61
N PRO A 193 -21.46 -5.49 -7.73
CA PRO A 193 -21.17 -4.07 -7.91
C PRO A 193 -21.71 -3.22 -6.76
N ALA A 194 -20.96 -2.20 -6.36
CA ALA A 194 -21.30 -1.27 -5.28
C ALA A 194 -21.49 -1.96 -3.90
N ARG A 195 -20.85 -3.12 -3.68
CA ARG A 195 -20.92 -3.88 -2.42
C ARG A 195 -19.54 -4.29 -1.95
N VAL A 196 -19.38 -4.37 -0.63
CA VAL A 196 -18.20 -4.96 0.03
C VAL A 196 -18.54 -6.39 0.41
N HIS A 197 -17.88 -7.34 -0.21
CA HIS A 197 -18.08 -8.76 0.05
C HIS A 197 -17.05 -9.24 1.08
N VAL A 198 -17.51 -9.78 2.18
CA VAL A 198 -16.66 -10.18 3.30
C VAL A 198 -16.82 -11.67 3.60
N SER A 199 -15.78 -12.28 4.15
CA SER A 199 -15.83 -13.64 4.68
C SER A 199 -16.56 -13.72 6.03
N ASP A 200 -16.95 -14.92 6.43
CA ASP A 200 -17.52 -15.20 7.74
C ASP A 200 -16.59 -14.78 8.90
N CYS A 201 -15.27 -14.92 8.73
CA CYS A 201 -14.29 -14.46 9.72
C CYS A 201 -14.36 -12.94 9.93
N VAL A 202 -14.49 -12.17 8.87
CA VAL A 202 -14.65 -10.71 8.94
C VAL A 202 -15.99 -10.34 9.57
N TYR A 203 -17.08 -10.99 9.13
CA TYR A 203 -18.41 -10.81 9.72
C TYR A 203 -18.40 -11.02 11.23
N LYS A 204 -17.85 -12.14 11.71
CA LYS A 204 -17.79 -12.46 13.15
C LYS A 204 -17.07 -11.40 13.97
N ARG A 205 -16.03 -10.78 13.41
CA ARG A 205 -15.24 -9.73 14.10
C ARG A 205 -15.88 -8.35 14.04
N LEU A 206 -16.69 -8.06 13.01
CA LEU A 206 -17.21 -6.72 12.76
C LEU A 206 -18.73 -6.57 12.87
N LYS A 207 -19.49 -7.64 13.16
CA LYS A 207 -20.96 -7.65 13.19
C LYS A 207 -21.59 -6.61 14.14
N ASP A 208 -20.89 -6.21 15.19
CA ASP A 208 -21.37 -5.24 16.17
C ASP A 208 -21.01 -3.78 15.77
N ARG A 209 -20.20 -3.59 14.72
CA ARG A 209 -19.72 -2.28 14.24
C ARG A 209 -20.29 -1.89 12.87
N PHE A 210 -20.69 -2.86 12.05
CA PHE A 210 -21.18 -2.66 10.68
C PHE A 210 -22.44 -3.48 10.42
N CYS A 211 -23.28 -2.99 9.49
CA CYS A 211 -24.44 -3.74 9.02
C CYS A 211 -24.05 -4.69 7.92
N PHE A 212 -24.49 -5.95 8.01
CA PHE A 212 -24.21 -7.00 7.03
C PHE A 212 -25.50 -7.64 6.53
N GLU A 213 -25.45 -8.09 5.28
CA GLU A 213 -26.49 -8.87 4.63
C GLU A 213 -25.93 -10.25 4.23
N ALA A 214 -26.59 -11.32 4.62
CA ALA A 214 -26.14 -12.67 4.28
C ALA A 214 -26.37 -12.96 2.78
N ARG A 215 -25.31 -13.47 2.11
CA ARG A 215 -25.36 -13.75 0.67
C ARG A 215 -25.25 -15.23 0.31
N GLY A 216 -25.08 -16.09 1.28
CA GLY A 216 -24.87 -17.54 1.08
C GLY A 216 -23.40 -17.92 0.91
N SER A 217 -23.16 -19.14 0.39
CA SER A 217 -21.81 -19.69 0.16
C SER A 217 -21.37 -19.45 -1.28
N ILE A 218 -20.07 -19.28 -1.47
CA ILE A 218 -19.39 -19.17 -2.77
C ILE A 218 -18.56 -20.44 -2.96
#